data_cdb614eee17b1eeb4cb82fa23321fbe2
#
_entry.id   cdb614eee17b1eeb4cb82fa23321fbe2
#
_cell.length_a   1.000
_cell.length_b   1.000
_cell.length_c   1.000
_cell.angle_alpha   90.00
_cell.angle_beta   90.00
_cell.angle_gamma   90.00
#
_symmetry.space_group_name_H-M   'P 1'
#
loop_
_entity.id
_entity.type
_entity.pdbx_description
1 polymer ?
#
loop_
_entity_poly.entity_id
_entity_poly.type
_entity_poly.pdbx_seq_one_letter_code
_entity_poly.pdbx_strand_id
1 'polypeptide(L)'
;MNDVLTKITLKSNIISSYEQLFTIASYYEKVGKRDLAIYGYYQYMKACPQGVYLQRAKQRFIALKPTSRAVYFETPKEPIRYYPKDTMIFSECQSGHDMFIIQEGQVTISKVVDGNEVILAVLKKGDFFGEMALLENKPRSASAIAHEDCRLMTVNRKNFDQMVATQPQLISRLTTTFAERLWAMTRQLENTQIRDPMAKLLDMLALQLEKTKVAVTPGVSWQFDLTPFDLAHMCGIPQNEQGDILTTFISDSRIRLNNNKIFIKDCDELLKYSEFVRKQKR
;
A
#
# COMPACT_ATOMS: atom_id res chain seq x y z
N MET A 1 30.99 5.82 -26.22
CA MET A 1 29.78 5.14 -26.75
C MET A 1 28.92 4.51 -25.64
N ASN A 2 29.55 3.88 -24.63
CA ASN A 2 28.79 3.26 -23.50
C ASN A 2 28.02 4.27 -22.64
N ASP A 3 28.52 5.49 -22.42
CA ASP A 3 27.88 6.48 -21.52
C ASP A 3 26.59 7.09 -22.12
N VAL A 4 26.52 7.19 -23.46
CA VAL A 4 25.32 7.67 -24.16
C VAL A 4 24.21 6.61 -24.17
N LEU A 5 24.57 5.34 -24.37
CA LEU A 5 23.61 4.22 -24.31
C LEU A 5 23.05 4.03 -22.91
N THR A 6 23.88 4.14 -21.88
CA THR A 6 23.45 4.08 -20.47
C THR A 6 22.48 5.23 -20.14
N LYS A 7 22.76 6.45 -20.61
CA LYS A 7 21.87 7.62 -20.41
C LYS A 7 20.55 7.48 -21.19
N ILE A 8 20.56 6.88 -22.38
CA ILE A 8 19.34 6.62 -23.17
C ILE A 8 18.49 5.54 -22.50
N THR A 9 19.11 4.45 -22.04
CA THR A 9 18.40 3.37 -21.35
C THR A 9 17.82 3.82 -20.01
N LEU A 10 18.54 4.62 -19.22
CA LEU A 10 18.03 5.25 -18.01
C LEU A 10 16.87 6.19 -18.30
N LYS A 11 16.96 7.00 -19.37
CA LYS A 11 15.89 7.94 -19.77
C LYS A 11 14.63 7.20 -20.25
N SER A 12 14.78 6.10 -21.00
CA SER A 12 13.65 5.27 -21.45
C SER A 12 12.96 4.54 -20.28
N ASN A 13 13.71 4.02 -19.32
CA ASN A 13 13.17 3.38 -18.12
C ASN A 13 12.46 4.38 -17.22
N ILE A 14 12.97 5.61 -17.09
CA ILE A 14 12.32 6.68 -16.32
C ILE A 14 11.00 7.12 -17.00
N ILE A 15 10.98 7.28 -18.31
CA ILE A 15 9.77 7.64 -19.08
C ILE A 15 8.71 6.53 -18.92
N SER A 16 9.10 5.26 -19.04
CA SER A 16 8.21 4.12 -18.84
C SER A 16 7.62 4.07 -17.41
N SER A 17 8.41 4.39 -16.39
CA SER A 17 7.91 4.40 -15.00
C SER A 17 6.92 5.56 -14.74
N TYR A 18 7.11 6.71 -15.37
CA TYR A 18 6.18 7.83 -15.22
C TYR A 18 4.86 7.62 -15.99
N GLU A 19 4.85 6.87 -17.08
CA GLU A 19 3.62 6.52 -17.80
C GLU A 19 2.68 5.64 -16.93
N GLN A 20 3.23 4.90 -15.99
CA GLN A 20 2.44 4.16 -15.00
C GLN A 20 1.57 5.08 -14.12
N LEU A 21 1.99 6.34 -13.87
CA LEU A 21 1.16 7.31 -13.14
C LEU A 21 -0.17 7.57 -13.84
N PHE A 22 -0.18 7.61 -15.19
CA PHE A 22 -1.42 7.75 -15.95
C PHE A 22 -2.31 6.51 -15.81
N THR A 23 -1.72 5.32 -15.83
CA THR A 23 -2.44 4.04 -15.67
C THR A 23 -3.06 3.95 -14.29
N ILE A 24 -2.32 4.30 -13.24
CA ILE A 24 -2.79 4.35 -11.85
C ILE A 24 -3.95 5.35 -11.70
N ALA A 25 -3.80 6.56 -12.26
CA ALA A 25 -4.87 7.56 -12.24
C ALA A 25 -6.14 7.06 -12.94
N SER A 26 -5.99 6.41 -14.11
CA SER A 26 -7.10 5.81 -14.84
C SER A 26 -7.78 4.68 -14.08
N TYR A 27 -7.02 3.88 -13.34
CA TYR A 27 -7.58 2.86 -12.46
C TYR A 27 -8.45 3.50 -11.37
N TYR A 28 -7.93 4.46 -10.62
CA TYR A 28 -8.70 5.12 -9.56
C TYR A 28 -9.95 5.83 -10.08
N GLU A 29 -9.90 6.35 -11.31
CA GLU A 29 -11.08 6.91 -11.97
C GLU A 29 -12.14 5.84 -12.25
N LYS A 30 -11.76 4.67 -12.78
CA LYS A 30 -12.67 3.55 -13.05
C LYS A 30 -13.38 3.05 -11.80
N VAL A 31 -12.67 2.97 -10.68
CA VAL A 31 -13.23 2.50 -9.41
C VAL A 31 -13.90 3.60 -8.60
N GLY A 32 -14.11 4.79 -9.18
CA GLY A 32 -14.83 5.91 -8.56
C GLY A 32 -14.06 6.65 -7.46
N LYS A 33 -12.80 6.34 -7.23
CA LYS A 33 -11.92 7.04 -6.27
C LYS A 33 -11.43 8.36 -6.89
N ARG A 34 -12.32 9.34 -6.99
CA ARG A 34 -12.14 10.57 -7.76
C ARG A 34 -10.92 11.39 -7.36
N ASP A 35 -10.71 11.63 -6.06
CA ASP A 35 -9.61 12.46 -5.58
C ASP A 35 -8.25 11.81 -5.82
N LEU A 36 -8.16 10.48 -5.72
CA LEU A 36 -6.97 9.72 -6.06
C LEU A 36 -6.65 9.79 -7.56
N ALA A 37 -7.69 9.74 -8.41
CA ALA A 37 -7.53 9.90 -9.86
C ALA A 37 -7.03 11.31 -10.21
N ILE A 38 -7.61 12.36 -9.62
CA ILE A 38 -7.17 13.77 -9.79
C ILE A 38 -5.70 13.90 -9.42
N TYR A 39 -5.31 13.38 -8.26
CA TYR A 39 -3.92 13.41 -7.79
C TYR A 39 -2.98 12.70 -8.78
N GLY A 40 -3.32 11.49 -9.21
CA GLY A 40 -2.51 10.71 -10.16
C GLY A 40 -2.34 11.44 -11.51
N TYR A 41 -3.40 12.01 -12.09
CA TYR A 41 -3.31 12.80 -13.32
C TYR A 41 -2.45 14.05 -13.14
N TYR A 42 -2.57 14.75 -12.00
CA TYR A 42 -1.73 15.90 -11.70
C TYR A 42 -0.25 15.51 -11.63
N GLN A 43 0.08 14.44 -10.90
CA GLN A 43 1.46 13.96 -10.80
C GLN A 43 2.04 13.52 -12.15
N TYR A 44 1.23 12.86 -12.99
CA TYR A 44 1.63 12.52 -14.36
C TYR A 44 1.95 13.78 -15.18
N MET A 45 1.08 14.78 -15.18
CA MET A 45 1.30 16.04 -15.92
C MET A 45 2.58 16.76 -15.45
N LYS A 46 2.87 16.72 -14.16
CA LYS A 46 4.07 17.32 -13.57
C LYS A 46 5.35 16.55 -13.95
N ALA A 47 5.29 15.22 -13.92
CA ALA A 47 6.44 14.35 -14.20
C ALA A 47 6.73 14.19 -15.69
N CYS A 48 5.70 14.22 -16.54
CA CYS A 48 5.77 13.99 -17.98
C CYS A 48 5.18 15.16 -18.81
N PRO A 49 5.80 16.34 -18.83
CA PRO A 49 5.27 17.51 -19.53
C PRO A 49 5.26 17.36 -21.07
N GLN A 50 5.84 16.29 -21.60
CA GLN A 50 5.82 15.90 -23.02
C GLN A 50 5.40 14.44 -23.20
N GLY A 51 4.78 13.81 -22.18
CA GLY A 51 4.38 12.41 -22.21
C GLY A 51 3.23 12.13 -23.18
N VAL A 52 3.17 10.91 -23.70
CA VAL A 52 2.18 10.46 -24.70
C VAL A 52 0.74 10.71 -24.22
N TYR A 53 0.47 10.58 -22.94
CA TYR A 53 -0.87 10.75 -22.37
C TYR A 53 -1.14 12.16 -21.83
N LEU A 54 -0.24 13.16 -22.06
CA LEU A 54 -0.36 14.50 -21.46
C LEU A 54 -1.70 15.17 -21.76
N GLN A 55 -2.14 15.16 -23.02
CA GLN A 55 -3.39 15.79 -23.42
C GLN A 55 -4.60 15.08 -22.78
N ARG A 56 -4.56 13.75 -22.75
CA ARG A 56 -5.61 12.94 -22.13
C ARG A 56 -5.65 13.15 -20.61
N ALA A 57 -4.49 13.21 -19.95
CA ALA A 57 -4.41 13.53 -18.52
C ALA A 57 -5.00 14.90 -18.20
N LYS A 58 -4.68 15.94 -19.00
CA LYS A 58 -5.27 17.29 -18.85
C LYS A 58 -6.79 17.26 -18.98
N GLN A 59 -7.31 16.59 -20.01
CA GLN A 59 -8.75 16.47 -20.24
C GLN A 59 -9.46 15.79 -19.06
N ARG A 60 -8.91 14.66 -18.56
CA ARG A 60 -9.49 13.94 -17.43
C ARG A 60 -9.40 14.74 -16.12
N PHE A 61 -8.27 15.39 -15.86
CA PHE A 61 -8.09 16.28 -14.71
C PHE A 61 -9.15 17.39 -14.67
N ILE A 62 -9.37 18.06 -15.81
CA ILE A 62 -10.39 19.12 -15.92
C ILE A 62 -11.80 18.54 -15.77
N ALA A 63 -12.09 17.39 -16.41
CA ALA A 63 -13.40 16.74 -16.36
C ALA A 63 -13.79 16.30 -14.93
N LEU A 64 -12.81 15.87 -14.15
CA LEU A 64 -13.01 15.47 -12.75
C LEU A 64 -13.25 16.68 -11.83
N LYS A 65 -13.02 17.91 -12.25
CA LYS A 65 -13.28 19.16 -11.51
C LYS A 65 -12.69 19.08 -10.08
N PRO A 66 -11.38 19.26 -9.90
CA PRO A 66 -10.77 19.20 -8.57
C PRO A 66 -11.47 20.19 -7.63
N THR A 67 -11.86 19.71 -6.46
CA THR A 67 -12.43 20.56 -5.40
C THR A 67 -11.31 21.18 -4.58
N SER A 68 -11.58 22.28 -3.86
CA SER A 68 -10.59 22.97 -3.02
C SER A 68 -9.92 22.09 -1.94
N ARG A 69 -10.49 20.92 -1.64
CA ARG A 69 -9.88 19.89 -0.76
C ARG A 69 -8.69 19.15 -1.39
N ALA A 70 -8.54 19.19 -2.73
CA ALA A 70 -7.40 18.63 -3.45
C ALA A 70 -6.08 19.42 -3.30
N VAL A 71 -6.00 20.37 -2.39
CA VAL A 71 -4.93 21.37 -2.21
C VAL A 71 -3.64 20.80 -1.56
N TYR A 72 -3.53 19.51 -1.35
CA TYR A 72 -2.29 18.93 -0.79
C TYR A 72 -1.19 18.65 -1.82
N PHE A 73 -1.21 19.37 -2.95
CA PHE A 73 -0.22 19.24 -4.03
C PHE A 73 1.11 19.94 -3.75
N GLU A 74 1.15 20.88 -2.79
CA GLU A 74 2.37 21.59 -2.42
C GLU A 74 2.98 21.02 -1.15
N THR A 75 4.31 20.93 -1.11
CA THR A 75 5.05 20.51 0.08
C THR A 75 4.99 21.63 1.13
N PRO A 76 4.18 21.54 2.19
CA PRO A 76 4.18 22.50 3.27
C PRO A 76 5.53 22.48 4.02
N LYS A 77 5.88 23.59 4.65
CA LYS A 77 7.13 23.76 5.41
C LYS A 77 7.12 23.11 6.80
N GLU A 78 5.97 22.61 7.26
CA GLU A 78 5.84 22.02 8.59
C GLU A 78 6.27 20.55 8.62
N PRO A 79 7.02 20.11 9.66
CA PRO A 79 7.50 18.72 9.77
C PRO A 79 6.36 17.73 10.03
N ILE A 80 5.25 18.16 10.65
CA ILE A 80 4.06 17.32 10.91
C ILE A 80 2.90 17.85 10.07
N ARG A 81 2.25 16.94 9.33
CA ARG A 81 1.13 17.25 8.43
C ARG A 81 -0.08 16.39 8.74
N TYR A 82 -1.24 16.99 8.57
CA TYR A 82 -2.53 16.31 8.63
C TYR A 82 -2.95 15.86 7.23
N TYR A 83 -3.40 14.61 7.13
CA TYR A 83 -3.96 14.02 5.92
C TYR A 83 -5.33 13.43 6.25
N PRO A 84 -6.43 13.97 5.70
CA PRO A 84 -7.75 13.38 5.84
C PRO A 84 -7.79 11.95 5.31
N LYS A 85 -8.72 11.15 5.84
CA LYS A 85 -9.03 9.82 5.30
C LYS A 85 -9.18 9.84 3.77
N ASP A 86 -8.75 8.77 3.12
CA ASP A 86 -8.78 8.55 1.67
C ASP A 86 -7.93 9.56 0.86
N THR A 87 -7.08 10.34 1.51
CA THR A 87 -6.12 11.24 0.84
C THR A 87 -4.88 10.48 0.41
N MET A 88 -4.46 10.66 -0.85
CA MET A 88 -3.18 10.14 -1.33
C MET A 88 -2.02 10.99 -0.78
N ILE A 89 -1.11 10.36 -0.06
CA ILE A 89 0.10 10.97 0.48
C ILE A 89 1.14 11.07 -0.63
N PHE A 90 1.33 9.98 -1.36
CA PHE A 90 2.09 9.92 -2.61
C PHE A 90 1.65 8.72 -3.48
N SER A 91 1.89 8.81 -4.78
CA SER A 91 1.60 7.73 -5.73
C SER A 91 2.85 6.90 -6.01
N GLU A 92 2.64 5.61 -6.34
CA GLU A 92 3.67 4.78 -6.98
C GLU A 92 4.28 5.52 -8.18
N CYS A 93 5.57 5.31 -8.44
CA CYS A 93 6.36 5.95 -9.48
C CYS A 93 6.54 7.48 -9.35
N GLN A 94 5.96 8.12 -8.34
CA GLN A 94 6.19 9.54 -8.07
C GLN A 94 7.63 9.75 -7.56
N SER A 95 8.28 10.81 -8.03
CA SER A 95 9.56 11.24 -7.45
C SER A 95 9.36 11.72 -6.02
N GLY A 96 10.26 11.35 -5.10
CA GLY A 96 10.20 11.78 -3.71
C GLY A 96 11.53 11.53 -3.01
N HIS A 97 11.84 12.39 -2.03
CA HIS A 97 13.11 12.36 -1.29
C HIS A 97 12.89 12.36 0.23
N ASP A 98 11.63 12.21 0.65
CA ASP A 98 11.26 12.21 2.06
C ASP A 98 10.69 10.84 2.46
N MET A 99 10.84 10.48 3.72
CA MET A 99 10.09 9.43 4.38
C MET A 99 9.10 10.02 5.37
N PHE A 100 8.17 9.21 5.83
CA PHE A 100 7.11 9.60 6.76
C PHE A 100 7.09 8.68 7.97
N ILE A 101 6.81 9.26 9.14
CA ILE A 101 6.56 8.52 10.39
C ILE A 101 5.14 8.83 10.84
N ILE A 102 4.34 7.79 11.08
CA ILE A 102 2.95 7.92 11.49
C ILE A 102 2.90 8.32 12.96
N GLN A 103 2.39 9.52 13.25
CA GLN A 103 2.17 10.00 14.60
C GLN A 103 0.78 9.60 15.12
N GLU A 104 -0.22 9.64 14.22
CA GLU A 104 -1.60 9.25 14.48
C GLU A 104 -2.22 8.71 13.21
N GLY A 105 -3.20 7.79 13.34
CA GLY A 105 -3.93 7.19 12.23
C GLY A 105 -3.23 5.99 11.60
N GLN A 106 -3.76 5.57 10.45
CA GLN A 106 -3.29 4.41 9.69
C GLN A 106 -3.09 4.78 8.22
N VAL A 107 -2.10 4.16 7.57
CA VAL A 107 -1.76 4.40 6.15
C VAL A 107 -1.76 3.08 5.41
N THR A 108 -2.52 3.00 4.31
CA THR A 108 -2.50 1.88 3.37
C THR A 108 -1.38 2.07 2.36
N ILE A 109 -0.54 1.05 2.21
CA ILE A 109 0.45 0.94 1.14
C ILE A 109 -0.07 -0.03 0.10
N SER A 110 -0.21 0.44 -1.14
CA SER A 110 -0.79 -0.37 -2.22
C SER A 110 -0.09 -0.18 -3.57
N LYS A 111 -0.30 -1.15 -4.45
CA LYS A 111 0.12 -1.11 -5.86
C LYS A 111 -1.05 -1.43 -6.77
N VAL A 112 -1.02 -0.91 -7.99
CA VAL A 112 -1.94 -1.32 -9.06
C VAL A 112 -1.21 -2.32 -9.95
N VAL A 113 -1.63 -3.59 -9.91
CA VAL A 113 -1.07 -4.70 -10.70
C VAL A 113 -2.18 -5.24 -11.60
N ASP A 114 -1.93 -5.29 -12.91
CA ASP A 114 -2.89 -5.77 -13.91
C ASP A 114 -4.29 -5.12 -13.80
N GLY A 115 -4.33 -3.83 -13.44
CA GLY A 115 -5.57 -3.07 -13.29
C GLY A 115 -6.33 -3.36 -12.00
N ASN A 116 -5.73 -4.02 -11.02
CA ASN A 116 -6.29 -4.27 -9.70
C ASN A 116 -5.41 -3.64 -8.61
N GLU A 117 -6.03 -3.09 -7.57
CA GLU A 117 -5.30 -2.61 -6.40
C GLU A 117 -4.96 -3.79 -5.49
N VAL A 118 -3.68 -3.92 -5.15
CA VAL A 118 -3.16 -4.90 -4.19
C VAL A 118 -2.64 -4.15 -2.98
N ILE A 119 -3.23 -4.39 -1.81
CA ILE A 119 -2.76 -3.83 -0.55
C ILE A 119 -1.55 -4.63 -0.06
N LEU A 120 -0.41 -3.98 0.04
CA LEU A 120 0.84 -4.58 0.53
C LEU A 120 0.91 -4.54 2.05
N ALA A 121 0.44 -3.44 2.67
CA ALA A 121 0.44 -3.27 4.12
C ALA A 121 -0.57 -2.20 4.55
N VAL A 122 -1.09 -2.32 5.78
CA VAL A 122 -1.70 -1.23 6.53
C VAL A 122 -0.78 -0.91 7.70
N LEU A 123 -0.23 0.28 7.68
CA LEU A 123 0.74 0.78 8.66
C LEU A 123 0.03 1.61 9.71
N LYS A 124 0.54 1.59 10.95
CA LYS A 124 -0.07 2.22 12.11
C LYS A 124 0.88 3.19 12.81
N LYS A 125 0.40 3.84 13.85
CA LYS A 125 1.20 4.75 14.68
C LYS A 125 2.55 4.15 15.06
N GLY A 126 3.62 4.91 14.82
CA GLY A 126 5.01 4.55 15.06
C GLY A 126 5.69 3.85 13.89
N ASP A 127 4.94 3.41 12.87
CA ASP A 127 5.53 2.88 11.65
C ASP A 127 6.07 4.01 10.75
N PHE A 128 6.97 3.63 9.84
CA PHE A 128 7.53 4.54 8.85
C PHE A 128 7.36 3.97 7.44
N PHE A 129 7.32 4.86 6.44
CA PHE A 129 7.18 4.49 5.03
C PHE A 129 7.77 5.55 4.10
N GLY A 130 7.95 5.20 2.82
CA GLY A 130 8.57 6.08 1.82
C GLY A 130 10.10 6.14 1.94
N GLU A 131 10.68 5.34 2.83
CA GLU A 131 12.11 5.26 3.11
C GLU A 131 12.93 4.78 1.91
N MET A 132 12.37 3.91 1.06
CA MET A 132 13.09 3.40 -0.11
C MET A 132 13.47 4.53 -1.07
N ALA A 133 12.57 5.48 -1.30
CA ALA A 133 12.86 6.64 -2.13
C ALA A 133 13.91 7.57 -1.50
N LEU A 134 13.89 7.72 -0.17
CA LEU A 134 14.89 8.48 0.57
C LEU A 134 16.28 7.83 0.50
N LEU A 135 16.35 6.50 0.72
CA LEU A 135 17.62 5.77 0.85
C LEU A 135 18.29 5.51 -0.51
N GLU A 136 17.52 5.12 -1.52
CA GLU A 136 18.02 4.72 -2.84
C GLU A 136 17.90 5.80 -3.91
N ASN A 137 17.28 6.94 -3.61
CA ASN A 137 17.01 8.02 -4.58
C ASN A 137 16.24 7.51 -5.81
N LYS A 138 15.34 6.54 -5.61
CA LYS A 138 14.45 5.97 -6.62
C LYS A 138 13.03 6.54 -6.49
N PRO A 139 12.19 6.46 -7.54
CA PRO A 139 10.77 6.77 -7.41
C PRO A 139 10.08 5.91 -6.34
N ARG A 140 8.93 6.38 -5.84
CA ARG A 140 8.10 5.63 -4.88
C ARG A 140 7.77 4.24 -5.42
N SER A 141 8.05 3.20 -4.65
CA SER A 141 7.84 1.79 -5.01
C SER A 141 6.38 1.35 -4.92
N ALA A 142 5.54 2.11 -4.23
CA ALA A 142 4.12 1.86 -4.03
C ALA A 142 3.40 3.19 -3.77
N SER A 143 2.07 3.18 -3.80
CA SER A 143 1.23 4.30 -3.38
C SER A 143 0.99 4.26 -1.87
N ALA A 144 0.85 5.43 -1.24
CA ALA A 144 0.49 5.57 0.17
C ALA A 144 -0.78 6.42 0.28
N ILE A 145 -1.80 5.89 0.97
CA ILE A 145 -3.12 6.50 1.12
C ILE A 145 -3.48 6.51 2.60
N ALA A 146 -3.99 7.62 3.11
CA ALA A 146 -4.49 7.71 4.47
C ALA A 146 -5.72 6.80 4.63
N HIS A 147 -5.61 5.72 5.41
CA HIS A 147 -6.70 4.78 5.67
C HIS A 147 -7.77 5.37 6.59
N GLU A 148 -7.34 6.23 7.48
CA GLU A 148 -8.14 7.10 8.34
C GLU A 148 -7.46 8.46 8.45
N ASP A 149 -8.00 9.39 9.22
CA ASP A 149 -7.36 10.69 9.44
C ASP A 149 -5.97 10.49 10.06
N CYS A 150 -4.95 11.05 9.43
CA CYS A 150 -3.55 10.82 9.79
C CYS A 150 -2.80 12.10 10.15
N ARG A 151 -1.90 11.99 11.12
CA ARG A 151 -0.82 12.97 11.36
C ARG A 151 0.52 12.32 11.07
N LEU A 152 1.23 12.85 10.08
CA LEU A 152 2.48 12.29 9.59
C LEU A 152 3.63 13.26 9.79
N MET A 153 4.73 12.79 10.37
CA MET A 153 5.99 13.54 10.43
C MET A 153 6.79 13.26 9.16
N THR A 154 7.15 14.31 8.43
CA THR A 154 8.00 14.22 7.24
C THR A 154 9.46 14.32 7.63
N VAL A 155 10.28 13.39 7.15
CA VAL A 155 11.73 13.31 7.41
C VAL A 155 12.46 13.34 6.08
N ASN A 156 13.20 14.41 5.82
CA ASN A 156 14.10 14.51 4.66
C ASN A 156 15.46 13.85 4.93
N ARG A 157 16.29 13.71 3.91
CA ARG A 157 17.59 13.04 3.99
C ARG A 157 18.50 13.63 5.09
N LYS A 158 18.61 14.94 5.18
CA LYS A 158 19.43 15.60 6.19
C LYS A 158 18.99 15.28 7.62
N ASN A 159 17.68 15.36 7.87
CA ASN A 159 17.10 15.05 9.18
C ASN A 159 17.25 13.56 9.51
N PHE A 160 17.09 12.68 8.51
CA PHE A 160 17.33 11.24 8.67
C PHE A 160 18.77 10.95 9.09
N ASP A 161 19.76 11.50 8.38
CA ASP A 161 21.19 11.29 8.68
C ASP A 161 21.52 11.82 10.09
N GLN A 162 20.96 12.94 10.50
CA GLN A 162 21.10 13.48 11.86
C GLN A 162 20.45 12.58 12.92
N MET A 163 19.23 12.07 12.66
CA MET A 163 18.56 11.13 13.56
C MET A 163 19.38 9.85 13.75
N VAL A 164 19.93 9.29 12.67
CA VAL A 164 20.79 8.10 12.70
C VAL A 164 22.07 8.36 13.51
N ALA A 165 22.72 9.52 13.33
CA ALA A 165 23.93 9.87 14.06
C ALA A 165 23.69 10.07 15.56
N THR A 166 22.54 10.59 15.95
CA THR A 166 22.21 10.89 17.35
C THR A 166 21.48 9.76 18.08
N GLN A 167 20.86 8.84 17.35
CA GLN A 167 20.05 7.74 17.88
C GLN A 167 20.40 6.41 17.19
N PRO A 168 21.52 5.75 17.55
CA PRO A 168 21.94 4.49 16.91
C PRO A 168 20.87 3.38 16.96
N GLN A 169 19.99 3.38 17.97
CA GLN A 169 18.89 2.44 18.10
C GLN A 169 17.89 2.51 16.93
N LEU A 170 17.87 3.65 16.22
CA LEU A 170 17.04 3.83 15.04
C LEU A 170 17.43 2.84 13.93
N ILE A 171 18.72 2.60 13.72
CA ILE A 171 19.24 1.63 12.73
C ILE A 171 18.76 0.23 13.07
N SER A 172 18.88 -0.20 14.33
CA SER A 172 18.39 -1.52 14.76
C SER A 172 16.89 -1.67 14.49
N ARG A 173 16.09 -0.65 14.82
CA ARG A 173 14.65 -0.65 14.55
C ARG A 173 14.33 -0.71 13.05
N LEU A 174 15.04 0.06 12.21
CA LEU A 174 14.89 0.03 10.76
C LEU A 174 15.19 -1.36 10.20
N THR A 175 16.33 -1.96 10.62
CA THR A 175 16.75 -3.30 10.17
C THR A 175 15.73 -4.36 10.55
N THR A 176 15.25 -4.35 11.80
CA THR A 176 14.20 -5.27 12.26
C THR A 176 12.92 -5.12 11.44
N THR A 177 12.48 -3.87 11.20
CA THR A 177 11.28 -3.59 10.41
C THR A 177 11.45 -4.08 8.97
N PHE A 178 12.63 -3.90 8.35
CA PHE A 178 12.89 -4.41 7.00
C PHE A 178 12.87 -5.94 6.96
N ALA A 179 13.45 -6.62 7.94
CA ALA A 179 13.40 -8.07 8.04
C ALA A 179 11.95 -8.59 8.17
N GLU A 180 11.14 -7.93 9.00
CA GLU A 180 9.71 -8.26 9.17
C GLU A 180 8.92 -8.03 7.87
N ARG A 181 9.19 -6.93 7.16
CA ARG A 181 8.55 -6.64 5.86
C ARG A 181 8.96 -7.64 4.79
N LEU A 182 10.24 -8.00 4.72
CA LEU A 182 10.73 -9.02 3.77
C LEU A 182 10.06 -10.36 4.04
N TRP A 183 10.00 -10.79 5.29
CA TRP A 183 9.30 -12.02 5.67
C TRP A 183 7.82 -11.98 5.26
N ALA A 184 7.12 -10.88 5.56
CA ALA A 184 5.72 -10.71 5.18
C ALA A 184 5.51 -10.73 3.66
N MET A 185 6.43 -10.12 2.88
CA MET A 185 6.40 -10.17 1.42
C MET A 185 6.58 -11.59 0.88
N THR A 186 7.52 -12.37 1.45
CA THR A 186 7.71 -13.78 1.09
C THR A 186 6.43 -14.59 1.34
N ARG A 187 5.80 -14.39 2.50
CA ARG A 187 4.51 -15.03 2.83
C ARG A 187 3.38 -14.61 1.88
N GLN A 188 3.33 -13.33 1.52
CA GLN A 188 2.33 -12.82 0.57
C GLN A 188 2.55 -13.41 -0.84
N LEU A 189 3.80 -13.58 -1.26
CA LEU A 189 4.13 -14.27 -2.52
C LEU A 189 3.65 -15.72 -2.51
N GLU A 190 3.83 -16.47 -1.42
CA GLU A 190 3.27 -17.81 -1.27
C GLU A 190 1.74 -17.80 -1.38
N ASN A 191 1.07 -16.82 -0.77
CA ASN A 191 -0.38 -16.66 -0.85
C ASN A 191 -0.86 -16.46 -2.29
N THR A 192 -0.13 -15.73 -3.14
CA THR A 192 -0.51 -15.52 -4.56
C THR A 192 -0.63 -16.83 -5.34
N GLN A 193 0.10 -17.88 -4.91
CA GLN A 193 0.05 -19.19 -5.54
C GLN A 193 -1.19 -20.01 -5.16
N ILE A 194 -2.00 -19.56 -4.19
CA ILE A 194 -3.24 -20.24 -3.79
C ILE A 194 -4.31 -19.98 -4.84
N ARG A 195 -4.83 -21.04 -5.46
CA ARG A 195 -5.85 -20.95 -6.52
C ARG A 195 -7.26 -20.75 -5.96
N ASP A 196 -7.58 -21.47 -4.88
CA ASP A 196 -8.88 -21.37 -4.24
C ASP A 196 -9.02 -20.03 -3.50
N PRO A 197 -9.99 -19.17 -3.87
CA PRO A 197 -10.16 -17.84 -3.27
C PRO A 197 -10.41 -17.88 -1.77
N MET A 198 -11.18 -18.86 -1.27
CA MET A 198 -11.45 -19.01 0.15
C MET A 198 -10.20 -19.36 0.94
N ALA A 199 -9.42 -20.32 0.46
CA ALA A 199 -8.15 -20.69 1.05
C ALA A 199 -7.16 -19.53 1.03
N LYS A 200 -7.15 -18.73 -0.05
CA LYS A 200 -6.34 -17.51 -0.19
C LYS A 200 -6.70 -16.46 0.86
N LEU A 201 -7.98 -16.18 1.07
CA LEU A 201 -8.45 -15.21 2.08
C LEU A 201 -8.11 -15.67 3.50
N LEU A 202 -8.33 -16.95 3.82
CA LEU A 202 -8.03 -17.50 5.15
C LEU A 202 -6.52 -17.55 5.43
N ASP A 203 -5.68 -17.89 4.44
CA ASP A 203 -4.22 -17.84 4.58
C ASP A 203 -3.71 -16.40 4.75
N MET A 204 -4.32 -15.43 4.07
CA MET A 204 -4.00 -14.02 4.27
C MET A 204 -4.38 -13.53 5.66
N LEU A 205 -5.52 -13.96 6.23
CA LEU A 205 -5.86 -13.68 7.63
C LEU A 205 -4.86 -14.28 8.61
N ALA A 206 -4.42 -15.53 8.36
CA ALA A 206 -3.39 -16.16 9.17
C ALA A 206 -2.09 -15.35 9.13
N LEU A 207 -1.68 -14.84 7.96
CA LEU A 207 -0.53 -13.95 7.83
C LEU A 207 -0.71 -12.65 8.64
N GLN A 208 -1.89 -12.03 8.62
CA GLN A 208 -2.14 -10.83 9.44
C GLN A 208 -2.06 -11.15 10.94
N LEU A 209 -2.55 -12.31 11.36
CA LEU A 209 -2.46 -12.77 12.76
C LEU A 209 -1.00 -13.00 13.17
N GLU A 210 -0.20 -13.69 12.35
CA GLU A 210 1.23 -13.93 12.59
C GLU A 210 2.00 -12.61 12.80
N LYS A 211 1.65 -11.54 12.08
CA LYS A 211 2.23 -10.19 12.24
C LYS A 211 1.96 -9.57 13.61
N THR A 212 0.87 -9.95 14.29
CA THR A 212 0.53 -9.39 15.60
C THR A 212 1.45 -9.88 16.72
N LYS A 213 2.18 -10.98 16.48
CA LYS A 213 3.04 -11.67 17.48
C LYS A 213 2.28 -12.08 18.76
N VAL A 214 0.96 -12.21 18.68
CA VAL A 214 0.14 -12.71 19.79
C VAL A 214 0.35 -14.21 19.92
N ALA A 215 0.56 -14.66 21.15
CA ALA A 215 0.61 -16.10 21.42
C ALA A 215 -0.77 -16.72 21.18
N VAL A 216 -0.86 -17.61 20.20
CA VAL A 216 -2.11 -18.26 19.83
C VAL A 216 -2.18 -19.63 20.52
N THR A 217 -3.25 -19.83 21.29
CA THR A 217 -3.62 -21.12 21.89
C THR A 217 -5.05 -21.44 21.45
N PRO A 218 -5.48 -22.72 21.52
CA PRO A 218 -6.84 -23.11 21.18
C PRO A 218 -7.89 -22.27 21.92
N GLY A 219 -8.91 -21.80 21.20
CA GLY A 219 -9.99 -20.96 21.74
C GLY A 219 -9.68 -19.47 21.83
N VAL A 220 -8.48 -19.02 21.47
CA VAL A 220 -8.17 -17.58 21.38
C VAL A 220 -8.87 -16.99 20.17
N SER A 221 -9.70 -15.98 20.41
CA SER A 221 -10.37 -15.20 19.38
C SER A 221 -9.61 -13.90 19.08
N TRP A 222 -9.78 -13.38 17.86
CA TRP A 222 -9.15 -12.13 17.46
C TRP A 222 -10.04 -11.30 16.55
N GLN A 223 -10.05 -9.99 16.75
CA GLN A 223 -10.67 -9.03 15.86
C GLN A 223 -9.58 -8.29 15.06
N PHE A 224 -9.66 -8.41 13.74
CA PHE A 224 -8.78 -7.68 12.83
C PHE A 224 -9.32 -6.29 12.58
N ASP A 225 -8.46 -5.31 12.46
CA ASP A 225 -8.82 -3.96 12.02
C ASP A 225 -8.83 -3.89 10.48
N LEU A 226 -9.53 -4.85 9.87
CA LEU A 226 -9.66 -5.04 8.43
C LEU A 226 -11.10 -5.34 8.07
N THR A 227 -11.56 -4.78 6.96
CA THR A 227 -12.82 -5.17 6.33
C THR A 227 -12.61 -6.37 5.40
N PRO A 228 -13.66 -7.12 5.02
CA PRO A 228 -13.57 -8.14 3.98
C PRO A 228 -13.01 -7.62 2.64
N PHE A 229 -13.32 -6.37 2.28
CA PHE A 229 -12.80 -5.73 1.07
C PHE A 229 -11.30 -5.45 1.15
N ASP A 230 -10.79 -4.96 2.30
CA ASP A 230 -9.35 -4.79 2.51
C ASP A 230 -8.62 -6.12 2.34
N LEU A 231 -9.19 -7.20 2.90
CA LEU A 231 -8.61 -8.55 2.78
C LEU A 231 -8.59 -9.03 1.33
N ALA A 232 -9.68 -8.82 0.56
CA ALA A 232 -9.75 -9.19 -0.85
C ALA A 232 -8.69 -8.42 -1.68
N HIS A 233 -8.49 -7.14 -1.40
CA HIS A 233 -7.45 -6.32 -2.03
C HIS A 233 -6.03 -6.80 -1.66
N MET A 234 -5.81 -7.23 -0.41
CA MET A 234 -4.53 -7.85 0.00
C MET A 234 -4.24 -9.15 -0.76
N CYS A 235 -5.28 -9.89 -1.13
CA CYS A 235 -5.19 -11.12 -1.92
C CYS A 235 -5.09 -10.86 -3.43
N GLY A 236 -5.23 -9.61 -3.89
CA GLY A 236 -5.27 -9.27 -5.30
C GLY A 236 -6.50 -9.83 -6.03
N ILE A 237 -7.63 -10.02 -5.34
CA ILE A 237 -8.87 -10.49 -5.94
C ILE A 237 -9.50 -9.35 -6.74
N PRO A 238 -9.78 -9.54 -8.06
CA PRO A 238 -10.35 -8.51 -8.91
C PRO A 238 -11.70 -8.02 -8.38
N GLN A 239 -11.97 -6.72 -8.50
CA GLN A 239 -13.16 -6.09 -7.94
C GLN A 239 -14.47 -6.71 -8.47
N ASN A 240 -14.50 -7.13 -9.73
CA ASN A 240 -15.66 -7.78 -10.34
C ASN A 240 -15.93 -9.19 -9.80
N GLU A 241 -14.97 -9.83 -9.14
CA GLU A 241 -15.10 -11.17 -8.55
C GLU A 241 -15.33 -11.13 -7.04
N GLN A 242 -15.13 -9.98 -6.39
CA GLN A 242 -15.20 -9.86 -4.93
C GLN A 242 -16.58 -10.17 -4.37
N GLY A 243 -17.67 -9.81 -5.06
CA GLY A 243 -19.04 -9.93 -4.54
C GLY A 243 -19.39 -11.36 -4.08
N ASP A 244 -19.28 -12.33 -4.97
CA ASP A 244 -19.62 -13.72 -4.68
C ASP A 244 -18.63 -14.38 -3.70
N ILE A 245 -17.32 -14.08 -3.88
CA ILE A 245 -16.26 -14.61 -3.03
C ILE A 245 -16.43 -14.12 -1.59
N LEU A 246 -16.67 -12.82 -1.40
CA LEU A 246 -16.85 -12.25 -0.06
C LEU A 246 -18.16 -12.69 0.59
N THR A 247 -19.22 -12.88 -0.16
CA THR A 247 -20.48 -13.46 0.36
C THR A 247 -20.23 -14.87 0.91
N THR A 248 -19.51 -15.70 0.18
CA THR A 248 -19.11 -17.05 0.62
C THR A 248 -18.19 -16.97 1.85
N PHE A 249 -17.22 -16.06 1.84
CA PHE A 249 -16.29 -15.86 2.94
C PHE A 249 -16.99 -15.44 4.25
N ILE A 250 -17.93 -14.50 4.19
CA ILE A 250 -18.68 -14.02 5.37
C ILE A 250 -19.61 -15.11 5.93
N SER A 251 -20.08 -16.05 5.10
CA SER A 251 -20.90 -17.17 5.53
C SER A 251 -20.11 -18.31 6.20
N ASP A 252 -18.78 -18.30 6.15
CA ASP A 252 -17.93 -19.30 6.81
C ASP A 252 -18.12 -19.26 8.35
N SER A 253 -18.30 -20.44 8.95
CA SER A 253 -18.60 -20.58 10.39
C SER A 253 -17.50 -20.06 11.31
N ARG A 254 -16.26 -19.99 10.81
CA ARG A 254 -15.08 -19.48 11.52
C ARG A 254 -15.06 -17.96 11.64
N ILE A 255 -15.83 -17.26 10.76
CA ILE A 255 -15.78 -15.81 10.59
C ILE A 255 -17.04 -15.17 11.17
N ARG A 256 -16.88 -13.99 11.74
CA ARG A 256 -17.97 -13.07 12.09
C ARG A 256 -17.58 -11.66 11.69
N LEU A 257 -18.56 -10.81 11.48
CA LEU A 257 -18.32 -9.37 11.30
C LEU A 257 -18.82 -8.61 12.53
N ASN A 258 -17.93 -7.83 13.13
CA ASN A 258 -18.25 -6.88 14.20
C ASN A 258 -17.95 -5.47 13.66
N ASN A 259 -18.97 -4.62 13.53
CA ASN A 259 -18.84 -3.28 12.95
C ASN A 259 -18.07 -3.27 11.61
N ASN A 260 -18.42 -4.19 10.71
CA ASN A 260 -17.77 -4.41 9.42
C ASN A 260 -16.28 -4.81 9.49
N LYS A 261 -15.76 -5.20 10.67
CA LYS A 261 -14.41 -5.73 10.86
C LYS A 261 -14.46 -7.24 11.03
N ILE A 262 -13.43 -7.93 10.53
CA ILE A 262 -13.35 -9.40 10.58
C ILE A 262 -13.00 -9.86 11.98
N PHE A 263 -13.79 -10.78 12.51
CA PHE A 263 -13.56 -11.45 13.79
C PHE A 263 -13.44 -12.95 13.57
N ILE A 264 -12.40 -13.57 14.13
CA ILE A 264 -12.14 -15.02 14.12
C ILE A 264 -12.38 -15.58 15.52
N LYS A 265 -13.15 -16.66 15.61
CA LYS A 265 -13.51 -17.29 16.88
C LYS A 265 -12.37 -18.10 17.48
N ASP A 266 -11.61 -18.81 16.64
CA ASP A 266 -10.48 -19.64 17.04
C ASP A 266 -9.30 -19.40 16.10
N CYS A 267 -8.30 -18.71 16.61
CA CYS A 267 -7.10 -18.37 15.83
C CYS A 267 -6.19 -19.58 15.60
N ASP A 268 -6.20 -20.58 16.49
CA ASP A 268 -5.42 -21.80 16.32
C ASP A 268 -5.94 -22.65 15.14
N GLU A 269 -7.28 -22.74 15.03
CA GLU A 269 -7.91 -23.40 13.88
C GLU A 269 -7.54 -22.71 12.55
N LEU A 270 -7.55 -21.37 12.54
CA LEU A 270 -7.15 -20.60 11.37
C LEU A 270 -5.68 -20.88 10.95
N LEU A 271 -4.75 -20.88 11.93
CA LEU A 271 -3.33 -21.15 11.63
C LEU A 271 -3.11 -22.58 11.13
N LYS A 272 -3.74 -23.58 11.73
CA LYS A 272 -3.68 -24.97 11.30
C LYS A 272 -4.22 -25.14 9.87
N TYR A 273 -5.33 -24.49 9.55
CA TYR A 273 -5.89 -24.50 8.21
C TYR A 273 -4.92 -23.88 7.18
N SER A 274 -4.35 -22.72 7.49
CA SER A 274 -3.36 -22.06 6.65
C SER A 274 -2.13 -22.95 6.39
N GLU A 275 -1.60 -23.62 7.43
CA GLU A 275 -0.49 -24.57 7.26
C GLU A 275 -0.87 -25.77 6.37
N PHE A 276 -2.07 -26.31 6.53
CA PHE A 276 -2.57 -27.40 5.69
C PHE A 276 -2.63 -27.02 4.22
N VAL A 277 -3.23 -25.86 3.90
CA VAL A 277 -3.32 -25.32 2.53
C VAL A 277 -1.93 -25.15 1.89
N ARG A 278 -0.96 -24.68 2.65
CA ARG A 278 0.43 -24.51 2.16
C ARG A 278 1.15 -25.84 1.90
N LYS A 279 0.90 -26.86 2.74
CA LYS A 279 1.52 -28.18 2.58
C LYS A 279 0.98 -28.96 1.37
N GLN A 280 -0.28 -28.76 0.97
CA GLN A 280 -0.85 -29.41 -0.21
C GLN A 280 -0.22 -28.95 -1.53
N LYS A 281 0.60 -27.91 -1.54
CA LYS A 281 1.25 -27.32 -2.71
C LYS A 281 2.71 -27.74 -2.90
N ARG A 282 3.28 -28.43 -1.93
CA ARG A 282 4.60 -29.01 -2.05
C ARG A 282 4.50 -30.45 -2.58
#